data_af189c266e83f3165686fa505564cd73
#
_entry.id   af189c266e83f3165686fa505564cd73
#
_cell.length_a   1.000
_cell.length_b   1.000
_cell.length_c   1.000
_cell.angle_alpha   90.00
_cell.angle_beta   90.00
_cell.angle_gamma   90.00
#
_symmetry.space_group_name_H-M   'P 1'
#
loop_
_entity.id
_entity.type
_entity.pdbx_description
1 polymer ?
#
loop_
_entity_poly.entity_id
_entity_poly.type
_entity_poly.pdbx_seq_one_letter_code
_entity_poly.pdbx_strand_id
1 'polypeptide(L)'
;MAKYIILDTETTGTGETDRVIQLGYMVLGKPSEPVEVHNEFCSCDVEIGLGAMETHHITPDLLDGKPACTDMQAYKRLVELNSDDNYMIIHNAPFDLGMLAKEGFKNQMQLIDTLRCAKHLYSEQDFHRLQYLRYALELYKEEDAEAQKLGVVIKAHDAIGDVLILKLFMSALAKRVKELYPDANPMQRLVELTKEPVYMNKPLRFGKHKGKTIEDLVISDKGYIDWMKKNMDLDDDMKYTISRALGEV
;
A
#
# COMPACT_ATOMS: atom_id res chain seq x y z
N MET A 1 -12.55 -16.18 13.84
CA MET A 1 -12.99 -15.46 12.64
C MET A 1 -11.89 -14.49 12.27
N ALA A 2 -11.58 -14.38 10.99
CA ALA A 2 -10.51 -13.53 10.50
C ALA A 2 -10.66 -12.06 10.93
N LYS A 3 -9.56 -11.43 11.29
CA LYS A 3 -9.44 -9.99 11.53
C LYS A 3 -8.80 -9.34 10.29
N TYR A 4 -9.16 -8.09 10.02
CA TYR A 4 -8.63 -7.29 8.92
C TYR A 4 -7.87 -6.10 9.53
N ILE A 5 -6.57 -6.08 9.36
CA ILE A 5 -5.67 -5.07 9.90
C ILE A 5 -5.29 -4.13 8.76
N ILE A 6 -5.83 -2.91 8.77
CA ILE A 6 -5.53 -1.86 7.81
C ILE A 6 -4.46 -0.97 8.43
N LEU A 7 -3.29 -0.89 7.81
CA LEU A 7 -2.09 -0.33 8.43
C LEU A 7 -1.40 0.66 7.50
N ASP A 8 -0.80 1.66 8.11
CA ASP A 8 0.12 2.63 7.52
C ASP A 8 1.19 3.03 8.53
N THR A 9 2.39 3.41 8.06
CA THR A 9 3.50 3.84 8.90
C THR A 9 4.10 5.15 8.42
N GLU A 10 4.49 6.03 9.38
CA GLU A 10 5.39 7.14 9.08
C GLU A 10 6.80 6.81 9.56
N THR A 11 7.80 7.30 8.84
CA THR A 11 9.19 6.90 9.01
C THR A 11 10.14 8.08 8.98
N THR A 12 11.38 7.90 9.45
CA THR A 12 12.43 8.94 9.36
C THR A 12 12.85 9.26 7.93
N GLY A 13 12.54 8.37 6.98
CA GLY A 13 12.86 8.47 5.56
C GLY A 13 12.64 7.13 4.86
N THR A 14 13.24 6.95 3.67
CA THR A 14 13.02 5.76 2.82
C THR A 14 14.25 4.88 2.65
N GLY A 15 15.37 5.20 3.29
CA GLY A 15 16.66 4.51 3.17
C GLY A 15 16.78 3.27 4.07
N GLU A 16 17.92 2.59 3.96
CA GLU A 16 18.18 1.35 4.71
C GLU A 16 18.24 1.56 6.22
N THR A 17 18.77 2.71 6.66
CA THR A 17 18.90 3.07 8.08
C THR A 17 17.65 3.67 8.68
N ASP A 18 16.68 4.10 7.85
CA ASP A 18 15.46 4.74 8.31
C ASP A 18 14.58 3.80 9.13
N ARG A 19 13.80 4.37 10.05
CA ARG A 19 13.04 3.67 11.08
C ARG A 19 11.60 4.16 11.14
N VAL A 20 10.72 3.34 11.69
CA VAL A 20 9.34 3.71 12.00
C VAL A 20 9.32 4.74 13.12
N ILE A 21 8.50 5.79 12.97
CA ILE A 21 8.26 6.82 13.99
C ILE A 21 6.76 6.99 14.33
N GLN A 22 5.86 6.49 13.49
CA GLN A 22 4.44 6.39 13.80
C GLN A 22 3.89 5.08 13.24
N LEU A 23 3.06 4.41 14.02
CA LEU A 23 2.33 3.21 13.61
C LEU A 23 0.83 3.48 13.78
N GLY A 24 0.13 3.55 12.66
CA GLY A 24 -1.32 3.72 12.59
C GLY A 24 -1.99 2.48 12.01
N TYR A 25 -3.01 1.94 12.69
CA TYR A 25 -3.81 0.87 12.09
C TYR A 25 -5.19 0.74 12.72
N MET A 26 -6.10 0.13 11.97
CA MET A 26 -7.42 -0.27 12.44
C MET A 26 -7.56 -1.79 12.35
N VAL A 27 -8.24 -2.39 13.34
CA VAL A 27 -8.59 -3.81 13.35
C VAL A 27 -10.10 -3.94 13.19
N LEU A 28 -10.51 -4.54 12.10
CA LEU A 28 -11.90 -4.85 11.81
C LEU A 28 -12.16 -6.34 12.05
N GLY A 29 -13.25 -6.64 12.74
CA GLY A 29 -13.73 -8.01 12.98
C GLY A 29 -15.16 -8.19 12.49
N LYS A 30 -16.03 -8.78 13.31
CA LYS A 30 -17.46 -8.88 13.02
C LYS A 30 -18.12 -7.50 13.01
N PRO A 31 -19.21 -7.32 12.23
CA PRO A 31 -19.96 -6.06 12.22
C PRO A 31 -20.49 -5.63 13.60
N SER A 32 -20.66 -6.59 14.52
CA SER A 32 -21.11 -6.32 15.92
C SER A 32 -19.96 -5.97 16.86
N GLU A 33 -18.71 -6.09 16.45
CA GLU A 33 -17.54 -5.76 17.24
C GLU A 33 -17.13 -4.31 16.94
N PRO A 34 -16.69 -3.54 17.97
CA PRO A 34 -16.12 -2.22 17.73
C PRO A 34 -14.83 -2.34 16.91
N VAL A 35 -14.54 -1.35 16.09
CA VAL A 35 -13.25 -1.22 15.41
C VAL A 35 -12.21 -0.83 16.46
N GLU A 36 -11.11 -1.61 16.55
CA GLU A 36 -9.96 -1.18 17.34
C GLU A 36 -9.17 -0.14 16.50
N VAL A 37 -8.81 0.99 17.12
CA VAL A 37 -8.02 2.05 16.48
C VAL A 37 -6.74 2.24 17.26
N HIS A 38 -5.61 2.12 16.60
CA HIS A 38 -4.28 2.31 17.17
C HIS A 38 -3.56 3.40 16.38
N ASN A 39 -2.98 4.36 17.10
CA ASN A 39 -2.19 5.45 16.53
C ASN A 39 -1.16 5.90 17.55
N GLU A 40 0.06 5.41 17.44
CA GLU A 40 1.13 5.66 18.40
C GLU A 40 2.40 6.15 17.72
N PHE A 41 3.06 7.12 18.37
CA PHE A 41 4.39 7.59 18.00
C PHE A 41 5.45 6.82 18.77
N CYS A 42 6.60 6.58 18.13
CA CYS A 42 7.79 6.04 18.75
C CYS A 42 9.02 6.89 18.47
N SER A 43 9.99 6.81 19.36
CA SER A 43 11.30 7.43 19.17
C SER A 43 12.30 6.42 18.60
N CYS A 44 13.32 6.92 17.90
CA CYS A 44 14.47 6.16 17.45
C CYS A 44 15.72 7.06 17.43
N ASP A 45 16.90 6.46 17.29
CA ASP A 45 18.17 7.18 17.25
C ASP A 45 18.52 7.74 15.86
N VAL A 46 17.61 7.64 14.90
CA VAL A 46 17.78 8.12 13.52
C VAL A 46 17.13 9.48 13.36
N GLU A 47 17.87 10.44 12.80
CA GLU A 47 17.36 11.77 12.49
C GLU A 47 16.27 11.70 11.41
N ILE A 48 15.19 12.47 11.61
CA ILE A 48 14.10 12.55 10.62
C ILE A 48 14.57 13.40 9.44
N GLY A 49 14.57 12.82 8.25
CA GLY A 49 14.92 13.52 7.02
C GLY A 49 13.95 14.68 6.73
N LEU A 50 14.45 15.80 6.20
CA LEU A 50 13.61 16.96 5.87
C LEU A 50 12.48 16.61 4.88
N GLY A 51 12.74 15.73 3.90
CA GLY A 51 11.72 15.27 2.96
C GLY A 51 10.62 14.43 3.63
N ALA A 52 10.97 13.67 4.66
CA ALA A 52 10.00 12.94 5.48
C ALA A 52 9.15 13.92 6.30
N MET A 53 9.79 14.88 7.00
CA MET A 53 9.09 15.94 7.75
C MET A 53 8.17 16.78 6.85
N GLU A 54 8.58 17.11 5.63
CA GLU A 54 7.74 17.82 4.64
C GLU A 54 6.47 17.03 4.31
N THR A 55 6.55 15.68 4.33
CA THR A 55 5.45 14.79 3.99
C THR A 55 4.48 14.62 5.16
N HIS A 56 4.96 14.13 6.30
CA HIS A 56 4.11 13.73 7.43
C HIS A 56 4.01 14.78 8.55
N HIS A 57 4.83 15.84 8.52
CA HIS A 57 4.83 16.94 9.51
C HIS A 57 5.14 16.52 10.96
N ILE A 58 5.74 15.33 11.15
CA ILE A 58 6.21 14.87 12.47
C ILE A 58 7.61 15.47 12.68
N THR A 59 7.75 16.23 13.78
CA THR A 59 9.01 16.84 14.17
C THR A 59 9.66 16.06 15.32
N PRO A 60 10.98 16.20 15.55
CA PRO A 60 11.65 15.54 16.66
C PRO A 60 10.98 15.78 18.02
N ASP A 61 10.50 17.01 18.25
CA ASP A 61 9.84 17.39 19.51
C ASP A 61 8.58 16.54 19.81
N LEU A 62 7.89 16.07 18.77
CA LEU A 62 6.72 15.19 18.94
C LEU A 62 7.11 13.77 19.40
N LEU A 63 8.37 13.39 19.16
CA LEU A 63 8.88 12.07 19.52
C LEU A 63 9.60 12.05 20.86
N ASP A 64 9.83 13.22 21.48
CA ASP A 64 10.49 13.32 22.78
C ASP A 64 9.74 12.53 23.86
N GLY A 65 10.48 11.65 24.53
CA GLY A 65 9.93 10.80 25.59
C GLY A 65 8.99 9.68 25.11
N LYS A 66 8.87 9.46 23.79
CA LYS A 66 8.12 8.32 23.26
C LYS A 66 8.92 7.02 23.44
N PRO A 67 8.23 5.87 23.57
CA PRO A 67 8.89 4.58 23.67
C PRO A 67 9.57 4.21 22.35
N ALA A 68 10.46 3.21 22.39
CA ALA A 68 10.91 2.55 21.16
C ALA A 68 9.74 1.84 20.44
N CYS A 69 9.84 1.64 19.14
CA CYS A 69 8.77 1.03 18.33
C CYS A 69 8.26 -0.28 18.93
N THR A 70 9.16 -1.18 19.31
CA THR A 70 8.84 -2.49 19.91
C THR A 70 8.18 -2.41 21.30
N ASP A 71 8.29 -1.28 21.99
CA ASP A 71 7.70 -1.07 23.30
C ASP A 71 6.28 -0.49 23.25
N MET A 72 5.86 0.05 22.10
CA MET A 72 4.49 0.54 21.91
C MET A 72 3.44 -0.53 22.14
N GLN A 73 2.29 -0.15 22.70
CA GLN A 73 1.15 -1.06 22.84
C GLN A 73 0.60 -1.47 21.46
N ALA A 74 0.57 -0.52 20.52
CA ALA A 74 0.18 -0.79 19.14
C ALA A 74 1.06 -1.87 18.50
N TYR A 75 2.39 -1.81 18.65
CA TYR A 75 3.29 -2.82 18.11
C TYR A 75 3.06 -4.20 18.74
N LYS A 76 2.97 -4.27 20.06
CA LYS A 76 2.68 -5.52 20.80
C LYS A 76 1.37 -6.14 20.35
N ARG A 77 0.33 -5.32 20.19
CA ARG A 77 -0.97 -5.78 19.68
C ARG A 77 -0.91 -6.27 18.25
N LEU A 78 -0.14 -5.60 17.38
CA LEU A 78 0.09 -6.04 16.01
C LEU A 78 0.76 -7.42 15.96
N VAL A 79 1.75 -7.67 16.83
CA VAL A 79 2.41 -8.99 16.97
C VAL A 79 1.43 -10.08 17.41
N GLU A 80 0.53 -9.79 18.37
CA GLU A 80 -0.52 -10.73 18.79
C GLU A 80 -1.49 -11.10 17.66
N LEU A 81 -1.77 -10.16 16.74
CA LEU A 81 -2.67 -10.35 15.62
C LEU A 81 -2.01 -11.08 14.44
N ASN A 82 -0.69 -11.27 14.45
CA ASN A 82 0.10 -11.78 13.34
C ASN A 82 -0.07 -13.30 13.14
N SER A 83 -1.15 -13.69 12.48
CA SER A 83 -1.54 -15.07 12.19
C SER A 83 -2.03 -15.18 10.74
N ASP A 84 -1.81 -16.31 10.10
CA ASP A 84 -2.24 -16.62 8.72
C ASP A 84 -3.77 -16.66 8.54
N ASP A 85 -4.53 -16.74 9.64
CA ASP A 85 -5.99 -16.58 9.63
C ASP A 85 -6.45 -15.12 9.39
N ASN A 86 -5.56 -14.13 9.61
CA ASN A 86 -5.86 -12.72 9.52
C ASN A 86 -5.38 -12.10 8.19
N TYR A 87 -5.85 -10.88 7.89
CA TYR A 87 -5.47 -10.12 6.71
C TYR A 87 -4.71 -8.86 7.11
N MET A 88 -3.57 -8.62 6.46
CA MET A 88 -2.82 -7.36 6.51
C MET A 88 -3.10 -6.56 5.24
N ILE A 89 -3.57 -5.33 5.38
CA ILE A 89 -4.00 -4.46 4.28
C ILE A 89 -3.18 -3.19 4.33
N ILE A 90 -2.40 -2.94 3.29
CA ILE A 90 -1.46 -1.83 3.19
C ILE A 90 -1.50 -1.25 1.78
N HIS A 91 -1.20 0.03 1.61
CA HIS A 91 -1.04 0.65 0.29
C HIS A 91 0.44 0.83 -0.04
N ASN A 92 0.98 0.04 -0.96
CA ASN A 92 2.41 -0.12 -1.23
C ASN A 92 3.15 -0.92 -0.13
N ALA A 93 2.60 -2.08 0.17
CA ALA A 93 3.01 -2.94 1.28
C ALA A 93 4.53 -3.23 1.40
N PRO A 94 5.33 -3.32 0.32
CA PRO A 94 6.77 -3.52 0.45
C PRO A 94 7.47 -2.45 1.28
N PHE A 95 6.98 -1.21 1.26
CA PHE A 95 7.56 -0.12 2.04
C PHE A 95 7.33 -0.34 3.55
N ASP A 96 6.09 -0.41 3.98
CA ASP A 96 5.75 -0.53 5.40
C ASP A 96 6.25 -1.85 6.00
N LEU A 97 6.10 -2.95 5.27
CA LEU A 97 6.61 -4.25 5.72
C LEU A 97 8.15 -4.25 5.80
N GLY A 98 8.84 -3.56 4.89
CA GLY A 98 10.28 -3.36 4.95
C GLY A 98 10.71 -2.58 6.19
N MET A 99 9.99 -1.51 6.55
CA MET A 99 10.24 -0.72 7.75
C MET A 99 9.93 -1.50 9.02
N LEU A 100 8.79 -2.18 9.08
CA LEU A 100 8.43 -3.03 10.22
C LEU A 100 9.40 -4.23 10.40
N ALA A 101 9.97 -4.75 9.31
CA ALA A 101 10.99 -5.81 9.40
C ALA A 101 12.25 -5.35 10.11
N LYS A 102 12.64 -4.08 9.98
CA LYS A 102 13.75 -3.48 10.73
C LYS A 102 13.45 -3.39 12.23
N GLU A 103 12.19 -3.33 12.59
CA GLU A 103 11.70 -3.40 13.98
C GLU A 103 11.45 -4.84 14.46
N GLY A 104 11.82 -5.85 13.65
CA GLY A 104 11.69 -7.27 14.00
C GLY A 104 10.34 -7.91 13.64
N PHE A 105 9.41 -7.18 13.05
CA PHE A 105 8.12 -7.73 12.63
C PHE A 105 8.25 -8.47 11.29
N LYS A 106 7.75 -9.71 11.23
CA LYS A 106 7.65 -10.51 10.00
C LYS A 106 6.20 -10.90 9.78
N ASN A 107 5.59 -10.33 8.77
CA ASN A 107 4.19 -10.59 8.46
C ASN A 107 3.92 -12.06 8.14
N GLN A 108 2.96 -12.67 8.85
CA GLN A 108 2.41 -14.01 8.61
C GLN A 108 0.98 -13.96 8.07
N MET A 109 0.33 -12.80 8.12
CA MET A 109 -1.05 -12.61 7.67
C MET A 109 -1.16 -12.70 6.15
N GLN A 110 -2.36 -12.95 5.66
CA GLN A 110 -2.69 -12.86 4.24
C GLN A 110 -2.58 -11.39 3.79
N LEU A 111 -1.66 -11.11 2.87
CA LEU A 111 -1.36 -9.75 2.44
C LEU A 111 -2.29 -9.28 1.32
N ILE A 112 -2.83 -8.07 1.48
CA ILE A 112 -3.50 -7.30 0.44
C ILE A 112 -2.73 -5.99 0.25
N ASP A 113 -1.98 -5.89 -0.85
CA ASP A 113 -1.38 -4.63 -1.30
C ASP A 113 -2.38 -3.89 -2.19
N THR A 114 -3.01 -2.86 -1.63
CA THR A 114 -4.06 -2.12 -2.33
C THR A 114 -3.54 -1.29 -3.50
N LEU A 115 -2.24 -0.95 -3.55
CA LEU A 115 -1.62 -0.34 -4.73
C LEU A 115 -1.59 -1.32 -5.90
N ARG A 116 -1.21 -2.58 -5.67
CA ARG A 116 -1.24 -3.61 -6.71
C ARG A 116 -2.66 -3.91 -7.15
N CYS A 117 -3.58 -4.07 -6.19
CA CYS A 117 -5.01 -4.25 -6.47
C CYS A 117 -5.57 -3.08 -7.31
N ALA A 118 -5.21 -1.84 -6.99
CA ALA A 118 -5.63 -0.66 -7.75
C ALA A 118 -5.12 -0.70 -9.20
N LYS A 119 -3.87 -1.09 -9.43
CA LYS A 119 -3.31 -1.21 -10.78
C LYS A 119 -4.05 -2.23 -11.64
N HIS A 120 -4.58 -3.30 -11.05
CA HIS A 120 -5.40 -4.30 -11.75
C HIS A 120 -6.83 -3.81 -11.99
N LEU A 121 -7.48 -3.26 -10.95
CA LEU A 121 -8.92 -3.00 -10.92
C LEU A 121 -9.32 -1.62 -11.48
N TYR A 122 -8.39 -0.67 -11.45
CA TYR A 122 -8.53 0.71 -11.91
C TYR A 122 -7.39 1.09 -12.86
N SER A 123 -7.05 0.20 -13.80
CA SER A 123 -5.94 0.37 -14.75
C SER A 123 -6.07 1.61 -15.64
N GLU A 124 -7.29 2.13 -15.80
CA GLU A 124 -7.62 3.35 -16.52
C GLU A 124 -7.16 4.62 -15.80
N GLN A 125 -6.99 4.58 -14.46
CA GLN A 125 -6.58 5.75 -13.69
C GLN A 125 -5.14 6.18 -14.00
N ASP A 126 -4.87 7.47 -14.05
CA ASP A 126 -3.54 8.01 -14.37
C ASP A 126 -2.51 7.68 -13.28
N PHE A 127 -2.93 7.71 -12.02
CA PHE A 127 -2.10 7.38 -10.86
C PHE A 127 -2.86 6.48 -9.89
N HIS A 128 -2.10 5.66 -9.13
CA HIS A 128 -2.66 4.74 -8.16
C HIS A 128 -2.22 5.05 -6.71
N ARG A 129 -1.67 6.24 -6.45
CA ARG A 129 -1.36 6.71 -5.09
C ARG A 129 -2.65 6.88 -4.30
N LEU A 130 -2.65 6.55 -3.02
CA LEU A 130 -3.84 6.58 -2.16
C LEU A 130 -4.53 7.94 -2.21
N GLN A 131 -3.78 9.03 -2.05
CA GLN A 131 -4.33 10.39 -2.09
C GLN A 131 -4.91 10.78 -3.46
N TYR A 132 -4.38 10.25 -4.58
CA TYR A 132 -4.99 10.44 -5.89
C TYR A 132 -6.33 9.70 -6.00
N LEU A 133 -6.37 8.43 -5.58
CA LEU A 133 -7.56 7.58 -5.61
C LEU A 133 -8.65 8.10 -4.66
N ARG A 134 -8.27 8.72 -3.54
CA ARG A 134 -9.17 9.43 -2.62
C ARG A 134 -10.09 10.40 -3.36
N TYR A 135 -9.53 11.19 -4.28
CA TYR A 135 -10.27 12.17 -5.08
C TYR A 135 -10.89 11.54 -6.34
N ALA A 136 -10.15 10.70 -7.06
CA ALA A 136 -10.62 10.08 -8.30
C ALA A 136 -11.85 9.17 -8.10
N LEU A 137 -11.95 8.52 -6.95
CA LEU A 137 -13.08 7.66 -6.55
C LEU A 137 -14.04 8.34 -5.59
N GLU A 138 -13.88 9.65 -5.37
CA GLU A 138 -14.73 10.49 -4.50
C GLU A 138 -14.82 10.02 -3.03
N LEU A 139 -13.85 9.25 -2.53
CA LEU A 139 -13.84 8.70 -1.16
C LEU A 139 -13.89 9.82 -0.11
N TYR A 140 -13.35 11.00 -0.43
CA TYR A 140 -13.37 12.18 0.43
C TYR A 140 -14.78 12.61 0.87
N LYS A 141 -15.82 12.20 0.14
CA LYS A 141 -17.23 12.52 0.50
C LYS A 141 -17.73 11.72 1.71
N GLU A 142 -17.10 10.60 2.03
CA GLU A 142 -17.47 9.71 3.12
C GLU A 142 -16.57 9.85 4.36
N GLU A 143 -15.45 10.55 4.23
CA GLU A 143 -14.41 10.64 5.26
C GLU A 143 -14.90 11.23 6.59
N ASP A 144 -15.56 12.39 6.54
CA ASP A 144 -15.99 13.10 7.75
C ASP A 144 -16.97 12.25 8.56
N ALA A 145 -17.91 11.58 7.89
CA ALA A 145 -18.88 10.72 8.55
C ALA A 145 -18.22 9.50 9.20
N GLU A 146 -17.25 8.88 8.49
CA GLU A 146 -16.54 7.70 8.99
C GLU A 146 -15.56 8.10 10.11
N ALA A 147 -14.87 9.24 9.99
CA ALA A 147 -13.99 9.78 11.02
C ALA A 147 -14.75 10.05 12.32
N GLN A 148 -15.91 10.70 12.22
CA GLN A 148 -16.77 10.96 13.39
C GLN A 148 -17.21 9.66 14.08
N LYS A 149 -17.61 8.67 13.30
CA LYS A 149 -18.03 7.35 13.81
C LYS A 149 -16.91 6.62 14.56
N LEU A 150 -15.65 6.75 14.08
CA LEU A 150 -14.49 6.09 14.65
C LEU A 150 -13.74 6.92 15.68
N GLY A 151 -14.11 8.19 15.88
CA GLY A 151 -13.41 9.11 16.77
C GLY A 151 -12.00 9.48 16.27
N VAL A 152 -11.77 9.43 14.95
CA VAL A 152 -10.49 9.74 14.32
C VAL A 152 -10.50 11.18 13.82
N VAL A 153 -9.38 11.88 13.95
CA VAL A 153 -9.17 13.20 13.35
C VAL A 153 -8.39 13.01 12.06
N ILE A 154 -8.97 13.47 10.95
CA ILE A 154 -8.31 13.37 9.63
C ILE A 154 -7.25 14.47 9.53
N LYS A 155 -6.00 14.07 9.32
CA LYS A 155 -4.92 14.94 8.85
C LYS A 155 -4.28 14.25 7.66
N ALA A 156 -3.97 15.01 6.62
CA ALA A 156 -3.19 14.49 5.51
C ALA A 156 -1.80 14.07 6.00
N HIS A 157 -1.32 12.92 5.54
CA HIS A 157 -0.02 12.37 5.94
C HIS A 157 0.12 12.20 7.47
N ASP A 158 -0.91 11.71 8.10
CA ASP A 158 -0.91 11.13 9.44
C ASP A 158 -1.37 9.69 9.29
N ALA A 159 -0.59 8.74 9.78
CA ALA A 159 -0.82 7.31 9.52
C ALA A 159 -2.28 6.88 9.75
N ILE A 160 -2.94 7.36 10.80
CA ILE A 160 -4.34 6.98 11.05
C ILE A 160 -5.33 7.66 10.10
N GLY A 161 -5.01 8.85 9.58
CA GLY A 161 -5.78 9.53 8.54
C GLY A 161 -5.73 8.73 7.23
N ASP A 162 -4.55 8.28 6.83
CA ASP A 162 -4.37 7.46 5.62
C ASP A 162 -5.00 6.06 5.79
N VAL A 163 -4.94 5.46 6.98
CA VAL A 163 -5.67 4.21 7.33
C VAL A 163 -7.19 4.37 7.17
N LEU A 164 -7.76 5.52 7.53
CA LEU A 164 -9.19 5.79 7.34
C LEU A 164 -9.55 5.80 5.84
N ILE A 165 -8.76 6.52 5.04
CA ILE A 165 -8.95 6.56 3.57
C ILE A 165 -8.79 5.17 2.97
N LEU A 166 -7.79 4.43 3.44
CA LEU A 166 -7.55 3.06 2.99
C LEU A 166 -8.70 2.12 3.34
N LYS A 167 -9.36 2.31 4.48
CA LYS A 167 -10.58 1.59 4.87
C LYS A 167 -11.73 1.86 3.89
N LEU A 168 -11.95 3.11 3.50
CA LEU A 168 -12.96 3.47 2.51
C LEU A 168 -12.60 2.88 1.13
N PHE A 169 -11.32 2.94 0.77
CA PHE A 169 -10.83 2.39 -0.48
C PHE A 169 -11.00 0.86 -0.55
N MET A 170 -10.82 0.14 0.55
CA MET A 170 -11.10 -1.31 0.60
C MET A 170 -12.55 -1.63 0.24
N SER A 171 -13.51 -0.79 0.64
CA SER A 171 -14.91 -0.97 0.26
C SER A 171 -15.11 -0.79 -1.25
N ALA A 172 -14.45 0.19 -1.86
CA ALA A 172 -14.47 0.42 -3.30
C ALA A 172 -13.80 -0.74 -4.07
N LEU A 173 -12.65 -1.23 -3.60
CA LEU A 173 -11.98 -2.40 -4.19
C LEU A 173 -12.87 -3.65 -4.13
N ALA A 174 -13.49 -3.94 -2.99
CA ALA A 174 -14.37 -5.11 -2.84
C ALA A 174 -15.59 -5.02 -3.77
N LYS A 175 -16.17 -3.83 -3.94
CA LYS A 175 -17.25 -3.58 -4.91
C LYS A 175 -16.75 -3.82 -6.34
N ARG A 176 -15.60 -3.27 -6.71
CA ARG A 176 -15.02 -3.42 -8.04
C ARG A 176 -14.70 -4.88 -8.38
N VAL A 177 -14.22 -5.66 -7.39
CA VAL A 177 -14.03 -7.11 -7.57
C VAL A 177 -15.33 -7.80 -7.89
N LYS A 178 -16.44 -7.51 -7.18
CA LYS A 178 -17.75 -8.10 -7.46
C LYS A 178 -18.28 -7.76 -8.85
N GLU A 179 -17.98 -6.55 -9.35
CA GLU A 179 -18.36 -6.14 -10.71
C GLU A 179 -17.61 -6.92 -11.79
N LEU A 180 -16.29 -7.11 -11.61
CA LEU A 180 -15.42 -7.73 -12.61
C LEU A 180 -15.34 -9.26 -12.46
N TYR A 181 -15.51 -9.78 -11.24
CA TYR A 181 -15.39 -11.19 -10.87
C TYR A 181 -16.60 -11.61 -10.00
N PRO A 182 -17.81 -11.72 -10.57
CA PRO A 182 -19.06 -11.90 -9.80
C PRO A 182 -19.04 -13.13 -8.88
N ASP A 183 -18.38 -14.20 -9.31
CA ASP A 183 -18.31 -15.47 -8.60
C ASP A 183 -17.18 -15.56 -7.56
N ALA A 184 -16.28 -14.57 -7.53
CA ALA A 184 -15.15 -14.58 -6.63
C ALA A 184 -15.49 -14.07 -5.22
N ASN A 185 -14.82 -14.63 -4.20
CA ASN A 185 -14.77 -14.00 -2.89
C ASN A 185 -13.86 -12.74 -3.00
N PRO A 186 -14.37 -11.53 -2.70
CA PRO A 186 -13.58 -10.31 -2.89
C PRO A 186 -12.27 -10.29 -2.15
N MET A 187 -12.24 -10.73 -0.89
CA MET A 187 -11.01 -10.70 -0.09
C MET A 187 -9.96 -11.68 -0.62
N GLN A 188 -10.39 -12.88 -0.99
CA GLN A 188 -9.50 -13.87 -1.59
C GLN A 188 -8.95 -13.36 -2.93
N ARG A 189 -9.81 -12.77 -3.77
CA ARG A 189 -9.38 -12.21 -5.06
C ARG A 189 -8.38 -11.06 -4.89
N LEU A 190 -8.53 -10.20 -3.89
CA LEU A 190 -7.56 -9.14 -3.59
C LEU A 190 -6.20 -9.70 -3.14
N VAL A 191 -6.19 -10.79 -2.37
CA VAL A 191 -4.93 -11.51 -2.02
C VAL A 191 -4.24 -12.07 -3.27
N GLU A 192 -4.99 -12.62 -4.22
CA GLU A 192 -4.47 -13.12 -5.49
C GLU A 192 -3.89 -11.99 -6.34
N LEU A 193 -4.66 -10.90 -6.53
CA LEU A 193 -4.23 -9.71 -7.28
C LEU A 193 -2.98 -9.06 -6.68
N THR A 194 -2.76 -9.19 -5.38
CA THR A 194 -1.51 -8.72 -4.74
C THR A 194 -0.29 -9.45 -5.28
N LYS A 195 -0.43 -10.73 -5.67
CA LYS A 195 0.66 -11.59 -6.13
C LYS A 195 0.78 -11.65 -7.66
N GLU A 196 -0.31 -11.40 -8.37
CA GLU A 196 -0.34 -11.44 -9.83
C GLU A 196 0.49 -10.30 -10.44
N PRO A 197 1.23 -10.55 -11.54
CA PRO A 197 1.94 -9.47 -12.22
C PRO A 197 0.95 -8.50 -12.88
N VAL A 198 1.27 -7.21 -12.79
CA VAL A 198 0.45 -6.12 -13.35
C VAL A 198 0.84 -5.89 -14.81
N TYR A 199 -0.15 -5.82 -15.69
CA TYR A 199 0.06 -5.38 -17.06
C TYR A 199 0.25 -3.87 -17.14
N MET A 200 1.43 -3.41 -17.57
CA MET A 200 1.80 -2.00 -17.64
C MET A 200 1.42 -1.41 -19.01
N ASN A 201 0.22 -0.87 -19.11
CA ASN A 201 -0.33 -0.27 -20.33
C ASN A 201 0.09 1.20 -20.57
N LYS A 202 0.95 1.76 -19.71
CA LYS A 202 1.35 3.17 -19.78
C LYS A 202 2.68 3.36 -20.50
N PRO A 203 2.89 4.52 -21.15
CA PRO A 203 4.14 4.82 -21.83
C PRO A 203 5.35 4.77 -20.89
N LEU A 204 6.48 4.30 -21.43
CA LEU A 204 7.76 4.31 -20.74
C LEU A 204 8.13 5.75 -20.33
N ARG A 205 8.62 5.91 -19.10
CA ARG A 205 9.02 7.22 -18.55
C ARG A 205 10.51 7.51 -18.72
N PHE A 206 11.29 6.56 -19.24
CA PHE A 206 12.75 6.63 -19.35
C PHE A 206 13.28 6.03 -20.66
N GLY A 207 14.58 6.22 -20.91
CA GLY A 207 15.30 5.59 -22.02
C GLY A 207 15.00 6.21 -23.39
N LYS A 208 15.56 5.56 -24.43
CA LYS A 208 15.47 5.96 -25.85
C LYS A 208 14.01 6.10 -26.33
N HIS A 209 13.12 5.28 -25.79
CA HIS A 209 11.71 5.20 -26.21
C HIS A 209 10.74 5.78 -25.17
N LYS A 210 11.18 6.79 -24.41
CA LYS A 210 10.29 7.54 -23.51
C LYS A 210 9.04 8.02 -24.27
N GLY A 211 7.87 7.77 -23.73
CA GLY A 211 6.58 8.15 -24.31
C GLY A 211 5.94 7.10 -25.20
N LYS A 212 6.57 5.94 -25.42
CA LYS A 212 5.99 4.78 -26.12
C LYS A 212 5.58 3.68 -25.14
N THR A 213 4.53 2.95 -25.46
CA THR A 213 4.12 1.74 -24.73
C THR A 213 4.97 0.54 -25.16
N ILE A 214 4.90 -0.56 -24.43
CA ILE A 214 5.56 -1.82 -24.82
C ILE A 214 4.95 -2.36 -26.11
N GLU A 215 3.64 -2.25 -26.30
CA GLU A 215 2.95 -2.63 -27.54
C GLU A 215 3.45 -1.84 -28.74
N ASP A 216 3.63 -0.52 -28.60
CA ASP A 216 4.20 0.32 -29.64
C ASP A 216 5.61 -0.16 -30.03
N LEU A 217 6.39 -0.60 -29.05
CA LEU A 217 7.76 -1.07 -29.27
C LEU A 217 7.80 -2.46 -29.90
N VAL A 218 6.89 -3.35 -29.56
CA VAL A 218 6.76 -4.67 -30.22
C VAL A 218 6.54 -4.49 -31.72
N ILE A 219 5.81 -3.44 -32.14
CA ILE A 219 5.53 -3.13 -33.53
C ILE A 219 6.68 -2.35 -34.17
N SER A 220 7.23 -1.34 -33.50
CA SER A 220 8.15 -0.36 -34.12
C SER A 220 9.64 -0.65 -33.92
N ASP A 221 10.03 -1.37 -32.85
CA ASP A 221 11.44 -1.69 -32.55
C ASP A 221 11.54 -2.96 -31.69
N LYS A 222 11.19 -4.11 -32.26
CA LYS A 222 11.26 -5.41 -31.56
C LYS A 222 12.69 -5.71 -31.07
N GLY A 223 13.71 -5.21 -31.77
CA GLY A 223 15.11 -5.37 -31.36
C GLY A 223 15.41 -4.69 -30.01
N TYR A 224 14.72 -3.60 -29.70
CA TYR A 224 14.83 -2.96 -28.40
C TYR A 224 14.20 -3.80 -27.28
N ILE A 225 13.08 -4.47 -27.54
CA ILE A 225 12.47 -5.41 -26.60
C ILE A 225 13.43 -6.56 -26.28
N ASP A 226 14.07 -7.15 -27.31
CA ASP A 226 15.07 -8.20 -27.14
C ASP A 226 16.29 -7.71 -26.35
N TRP A 227 16.70 -6.47 -26.59
CA TRP A 227 17.77 -5.83 -25.83
C TRP A 227 17.38 -5.62 -24.36
N MET A 228 16.16 -5.14 -24.05
CA MET A 228 15.64 -5.01 -22.69
C MET A 228 15.68 -6.34 -21.94
N LYS A 229 15.16 -7.42 -22.56
CA LYS A 229 15.17 -8.77 -21.97
C LYS A 229 16.58 -9.25 -21.60
N LYS A 230 17.61 -8.86 -22.36
CA LYS A 230 18.99 -9.32 -22.17
C LYS A 230 19.83 -8.46 -21.22
N ASN A 231 19.56 -7.16 -21.19
CA ASN A 231 20.48 -6.19 -20.58
C ASN A 231 19.90 -5.40 -19.42
N MET A 232 18.59 -5.55 -19.14
CA MET A 232 17.95 -4.89 -18.02
C MET A 232 17.52 -5.92 -16.97
N ASP A 233 17.65 -5.55 -15.70
CA ASP A 233 17.00 -6.28 -14.62
C ASP A 233 15.53 -5.85 -14.60
N LEU A 234 14.68 -6.66 -15.26
CA LEU A 234 13.26 -6.39 -15.39
C LEU A 234 12.52 -7.02 -14.22
N ASP A 235 11.63 -6.26 -13.60
CA ASP A 235 10.68 -6.79 -12.62
C ASP A 235 9.63 -7.71 -13.29
N ASP A 236 8.85 -8.39 -12.49
CA ASP A 236 7.87 -9.36 -12.97
C ASP A 236 6.72 -8.70 -13.74
N ASP A 237 6.35 -7.46 -13.40
CA ASP A 237 5.33 -6.69 -14.09
C ASP A 237 5.79 -6.36 -15.53
N MET A 238 7.05 -5.94 -15.71
CA MET A 238 7.61 -5.65 -17.01
C MET A 238 7.80 -6.93 -17.84
N LYS A 239 8.30 -8.03 -17.24
CA LYS A 239 8.42 -9.33 -17.91
C LYS A 239 7.07 -9.80 -18.43
N TYR A 240 6.04 -9.76 -17.58
CA TYR A 240 4.67 -10.13 -17.93
C TYR A 240 4.12 -9.24 -19.07
N THR A 241 4.32 -7.92 -18.95
CA THR A 241 3.88 -6.95 -19.96
C THR A 241 4.49 -7.25 -21.33
N ILE A 242 5.79 -7.50 -21.38
CA ILE A 242 6.49 -7.85 -22.61
C ILE A 242 5.97 -9.17 -23.18
N SER A 243 5.87 -10.22 -22.37
CA SER A 243 5.39 -11.53 -22.83
C SER A 243 3.97 -11.46 -23.38
N ARG A 244 3.08 -10.71 -22.70
CA ARG A 244 1.71 -10.50 -23.19
C ARG A 244 1.65 -9.70 -24.48
N ALA A 245 2.46 -8.63 -24.61
CA ALA A 245 2.53 -7.83 -25.83
C ALA A 245 3.08 -8.62 -27.03
N LEU A 246 3.94 -9.62 -26.77
CA LEU A 246 4.46 -10.55 -27.79
C LEU A 246 3.49 -11.69 -28.10
N GLY A 247 2.40 -11.88 -27.35
CA GLY A 247 1.48 -13.02 -27.49
C GLY A 247 2.05 -14.35 -27.00
N GLU A 248 2.99 -14.31 -26.03
CA GLU A 248 3.63 -15.49 -25.42
C GLU A 248 2.79 -16.06 -24.26
N VAL A 249 1.86 -15.26 -23.69
CA VAL A 249 0.94 -15.57 -22.58
C VAL A 249 -0.43 -14.93 -22.82
#